data_49c2419f8fa4f3d21e5a992039240197
#
_entry.id   49c2419f8fa4f3d21e5a992039240197
#
_cell.length_a   1.000
_cell.length_b   1.000
_cell.length_c   1.000
_cell.angle_alpha   90.00
_cell.angle_beta   90.00
_cell.angle_gamma   90.00
#
_symmetry.space_group_name_H-M   'P 1'
#
loop_
_entity.id
_entity.type
_entity.pdbx_description
1 polymer ?
#
loop_
_entity_poly.entity_id
_entity_poly.type
_entity_poly.pdbx_seq_one_letter_code
_entity_poly.pdbx_strand_id
1 'polypeptide(L)'
;MSDSADGGRQAGPAVDEGGDAGRSGIDGSETGETGADDDGGGPAQVSSPNYHNENHTAAQTCGWTANALRGEGKCYKNIWYGIESHRCIQMTPVVRCNERCVFCWRDHNGHAYELDGVEWDDPEAVVDASIRLQKKLLSGFGGNEEVPREVFEQAMEPRHVAISLDGEPSLYPYLPELIEAFHDRDITTFLVSNGTRPEVLRECDPTQLYVSVDAPDRHTFDEVVGAMEDDAWEKLLETMAVLREKSETRTVLRTTLVKGENMHHPDWYAGFYEQADPDFVEIKAYMHVGHSRGRLDRSAMPHHDEVVEFAEDVMEYMPEFTECLEVPASHVALLSKTLDTWVPKLKKGSDFWARDPVVGD
;
A
#
# COMPACT_ATOMS: atom_id res chain seq x y z
N MET A 1 -51.31 -22.45 9.94
CA MET A 1 -51.02 -22.28 8.52
C MET A 1 -49.76 -21.43 8.47
N SER A 2 -48.67 -22.13 8.28
CA SER A 2 -47.26 -21.66 8.21
C SER A 2 -46.98 -21.19 6.81
N ASP A 3 -46.34 -20.02 6.66
CA ASP A 3 -45.58 -19.71 5.46
C ASP A 3 -44.20 -19.19 5.87
N SER A 4 -43.24 -20.03 5.63
CA SER A 4 -41.83 -19.80 5.74
C SER A 4 -41.33 -19.18 4.41
N ALA A 5 -40.80 -17.98 4.44
CA ALA A 5 -40.12 -17.38 3.31
C ALA A 5 -38.65 -17.85 3.31
N ASP A 6 -38.35 -18.67 2.32
CA ASP A 6 -37.04 -19.20 1.95
C ASP A 6 -36.29 -18.07 1.19
N GLY A 7 -35.22 -17.54 1.78
CA GLY A 7 -34.32 -16.56 1.16
C GLY A 7 -33.24 -17.29 0.38
N GLY A 8 -33.46 -17.50 -0.91
CA GLY A 8 -32.49 -18.14 -1.80
C GLY A 8 -31.24 -17.28 -1.97
N ARG A 9 -30.09 -17.79 -1.52
CA ARG A 9 -28.77 -17.32 -1.92
C ARG A 9 -28.58 -17.62 -3.40
N GLN A 10 -28.40 -16.61 -4.20
CA GLN A 10 -27.95 -16.78 -5.59
C GLN A 10 -26.48 -17.16 -5.59
N ALA A 11 -26.21 -18.39 -5.96
CA ALA A 11 -24.86 -18.86 -6.26
C ALA A 11 -24.40 -18.23 -7.57
N GLY A 12 -23.29 -17.49 -7.56
CA GLY A 12 -22.55 -17.09 -8.75
C GLY A 12 -22.01 -18.32 -9.50
N PRO A 13 -21.67 -18.19 -10.79
CA PRO A 13 -21.24 -19.33 -11.60
C PRO A 13 -19.98 -19.96 -11.06
N ALA A 14 -19.98 -21.29 -10.95
CA ALA A 14 -18.85 -22.11 -10.61
C ALA A 14 -17.74 -21.91 -11.63
N VAL A 15 -16.60 -21.39 -11.21
CA VAL A 15 -15.36 -21.39 -11.99
C VAL A 15 -14.67 -22.75 -11.80
N ASP A 16 -14.38 -23.35 -12.95
CA ASP A 16 -13.74 -24.65 -13.12
C ASP A 16 -12.41 -24.73 -12.35
N GLU A 17 -12.29 -25.70 -11.46
CA GLU A 17 -11.03 -26.04 -10.78
C GLU A 17 -10.11 -26.77 -11.77
N GLY A 18 -9.28 -26.02 -12.49
CA GLY A 18 -8.33 -26.62 -13.42
C GLY A 18 -7.49 -25.62 -14.18
N GLY A 19 -6.72 -24.82 -13.50
CA GLY A 19 -5.73 -23.95 -14.12
C GLY A 19 -4.57 -23.75 -13.15
N ASP A 20 -3.48 -24.47 -13.40
CA ASP A 20 -2.15 -24.25 -12.83
C ASP A 20 -1.84 -22.73 -12.92
N ALA A 21 -1.95 -22.05 -11.80
CA ALA A 21 -1.66 -20.63 -11.71
C ALA A 21 -0.20 -20.44 -12.08
N GLY A 22 -0.01 -19.96 -13.31
CA GLY A 22 1.28 -19.73 -13.92
C GLY A 22 2.20 -19.04 -12.91
N ARG A 23 3.30 -19.70 -12.62
CA ARG A 23 4.46 -19.17 -11.92
C ARG A 23 4.91 -17.88 -12.61
N SER A 24 4.33 -16.75 -12.23
CA SER A 24 5.01 -15.48 -12.35
C SER A 24 6.03 -15.46 -11.19
N GLY A 25 7.09 -16.22 -11.39
CA GLY A 25 8.23 -16.22 -10.50
C GLY A 25 8.84 -14.83 -10.47
N ILE A 26 8.64 -14.12 -9.39
CA ILE A 26 9.67 -13.19 -8.93
C ILE A 26 10.73 -14.10 -8.32
N ASP A 27 11.50 -14.73 -9.20
CA ASP A 27 12.71 -15.46 -8.80
C ASP A 27 13.78 -14.40 -8.52
N GLY A 28 13.86 -14.01 -7.28
CA GLY A 28 14.88 -13.09 -6.75
C GLY A 28 16.17 -13.82 -6.41
N SER A 29 16.77 -14.53 -7.35
CA SER A 29 18.08 -15.12 -7.20
C SER A 29 18.99 -14.66 -8.35
N GLU A 30 19.60 -13.51 -8.14
CA GLU A 30 21.00 -13.26 -8.54
C GLU A 30 21.48 -12.08 -7.70
N THR A 31 22.07 -12.41 -6.54
CA THR A 31 22.96 -11.52 -5.81
C THR A 31 24.26 -11.45 -6.58
N GLY A 32 24.36 -10.47 -7.47
CA GLY A 32 25.66 -10.07 -8.00
C GLY A 32 26.42 -9.36 -6.89
N GLU A 33 27.33 -10.06 -6.26
CA GLU A 33 28.39 -9.44 -5.45
C GLU A 33 29.25 -8.59 -6.39
N THR A 34 29.06 -7.28 -6.38
CA THR A 34 30.06 -6.33 -6.89
C THR A 34 30.71 -5.67 -5.69
N GLY A 35 32.04 -5.83 -5.63
CA GLY A 35 32.89 -5.35 -4.57
C GLY A 35 32.62 -3.88 -4.24
N ALA A 36 32.50 -3.62 -2.95
CA ALA A 36 32.43 -2.29 -2.38
C ALA A 36 33.85 -1.69 -2.40
N ASP A 37 34.04 -0.71 -3.26
CA ASP A 37 35.02 0.34 -3.01
C ASP A 37 34.27 1.45 -2.24
N ASP A 38 34.59 1.55 -0.96
CA ASP A 38 34.07 2.52 -0.01
C ASP A 38 34.72 3.89 -0.29
N ASP A 39 33.93 4.80 -0.87
CA ASP A 39 34.21 6.23 -0.84
C ASP A 39 32.89 7.02 -0.92
N GLY A 40 32.40 7.47 0.25
CA GLY A 40 31.53 8.63 0.38
C GLY A 40 30.02 8.39 0.27
N GLY A 41 29.39 8.01 1.36
CA GLY A 41 28.12 8.47 1.93
C GLY A 41 26.85 8.65 1.10
N GLY A 42 26.71 8.06 -0.09
CA GLY A 42 25.45 8.06 -0.84
C GLY A 42 24.67 6.75 -0.65
N PRO A 43 23.31 6.74 -0.72
CA PRO A 43 22.55 5.51 -0.67
C PRO A 43 22.99 4.60 -1.82
N ALA A 44 23.31 3.33 -1.50
CA ALA A 44 23.69 2.34 -2.50
C ALA A 44 22.64 2.29 -3.62
N GLN A 45 23.06 2.48 -4.87
CA GLN A 45 22.17 2.36 -6.03
C GLN A 45 21.78 0.89 -6.18
N VAL A 46 20.60 0.53 -5.71
CA VAL A 46 20.02 -0.79 -5.97
C VAL A 46 19.26 -0.72 -7.28
N SER A 47 19.78 -1.34 -8.33
CA SER A 47 19.05 -1.48 -9.59
C SER A 47 18.69 -2.94 -9.84
N SER A 48 17.41 -3.24 -9.86
CA SER A 48 16.88 -4.46 -10.44
C SER A 48 16.04 -4.08 -11.68
N PRO A 49 15.73 -5.02 -12.59
CA PRO A 49 14.92 -4.70 -13.77
C PRO A 49 13.60 -3.99 -13.47
N ASN A 50 13.05 -4.17 -12.27
CA ASN A 50 11.76 -3.64 -11.86
C ASN A 50 11.84 -2.57 -10.76
N TYR A 51 13.05 -2.18 -10.31
CA TYR A 51 13.27 -1.19 -9.25
C TYR A 51 14.42 -0.26 -9.64
N HIS A 52 14.16 1.01 -9.64
CA HIS A 52 15.17 2.04 -9.89
C HIS A 52 15.10 3.14 -8.84
N ASN A 53 16.24 3.68 -8.46
CA ASN A 53 16.34 4.87 -7.62
C ASN A 53 17.09 5.99 -8.33
N GLU A 54 16.79 7.20 -7.90
CA GLU A 54 17.47 8.44 -8.29
C GLU A 54 17.60 9.27 -7.01
N ASN A 55 18.84 9.49 -6.55
CA ASN A 55 19.12 10.06 -5.24
C ASN A 55 18.39 9.28 -4.11
N HIS A 56 17.58 9.94 -3.30
CA HIS A 56 16.78 9.34 -2.21
C HIS A 56 15.39 8.83 -2.65
N THR A 57 14.99 9.11 -3.91
CA THR A 57 13.71 8.72 -4.49
C THR A 57 13.83 7.38 -5.19
N ALA A 58 12.89 6.47 -4.99
CA ALA A 58 12.82 5.19 -5.70
C ALA A 58 11.43 4.92 -6.28
N ALA A 59 11.41 4.18 -7.39
CA ALA A 59 10.18 3.68 -8.00
C ALA A 59 10.33 2.23 -8.43
N GLN A 60 9.23 1.50 -8.43
CA GLN A 60 9.14 0.11 -8.85
C GLN A 60 7.90 -0.12 -9.70
N THR A 61 8.01 -0.99 -10.71
CA THR A 61 6.80 -1.47 -11.40
C THR A 61 6.05 -2.42 -10.47
N CYS A 62 4.86 -2.00 -10.04
CA CYS A 62 3.95 -2.88 -9.28
C CYS A 62 3.52 -4.06 -10.17
N GLY A 63 3.44 -5.27 -9.60
CA GLY A 63 2.96 -6.46 -10.32
C GLY A 63 1.56 -6.26 -10.91
N TRP A 64 0.68 -5.56 -10.19
CA TRP A 64 -0.66 -5.23 -10.69
C TRP A 64 -0.66 -4.21 -11.84
N THR A 65 0.30 -3.28 -11.88
CA THR A 65 0.50 -2.39 -13.05
C THR A 65 0.89 -3.22 -14.27
N ALA A 66 1.83 -4.16 -14.10
CA ALA A 66 2.25 -5.06 -15.18
C ALA A 66 1.10 -5.96 -15.66
N ASN A 67 0.31 -6.53 -14.74
CA ASN A 67 -0.86 -7.34 -15.09
C ASN A 67 -1.94 -6.52 -15.81
N ALA A 68 -2.21 -5.30 -15.33
CA ALA A 68 -3.19 -4.43 -15.97
C ALA A 68 -2.79 -4.01 -17.38
N LEU A 69 -1.49 -3.82 -17.64
CA LEU A 69 -0.96 -3.56 -18.98
C LEU A 69 -1.22 -4.72 -19.96
N ARG A 70 -1.11 -5.97 -19.47
CA ARG A 70 -1.35 -7.18 -20.27
C ARG A 70 -2.83 -7.64 -20.29
N GLY A 71 -3.70 -6.96 -19.54
CA GLY A 71 -5.09 -7.39 -19.38
C GLY A 71 -5.28 -8.61 -18.47
N GLU A 72 -4.29 -8.97 -17.65
CA GLU A 72 -4.27 -10.15 -16.77
C GLU A 72 -4.91 -9.90 -15.38
N GLY A 73 -5.49 -8.73 -15.17
CA GLY A 73 -6.17 -8.37 -13.93
C GLY A 73 -5.81 -6.97 -13.41
N LYS A 74 -6.49 -6.57 -12.34
CA LYS A 74 -6.39 -5.24 -11.76
C LYS A 74 -6.14 -5.35 -10.25
N CYS A 75 -5.51 -4.33 -9.63
CA CYS A 75 -5.29 -4.32 -8.20
C CYS A 75 -6.58 -4.06 -7.42
N TYR A 76 -6.59 -4.43 -6.15
CA TYR A 76 -7.74 -4.17 -5.27
C TYR A 76 -8.11 -2.67 -5.17
N LYS A 77 -7.12 -1.77 -5.29
CA LYS A 77 -7.40 -0.32 -5.33
C LYS A 77 -8.17 0.11 -6.58
N ASN A 78 -8.04 -0.61 -7.71
CA ASN A 78 -8.92 -0.41 -8.86
C ASN A 78 -10.33 -0.88 -8.54
N ILE A 79 -10.47 -2.07 -7.93
CA ILE A 79 -11.77 -2.68 -7.64
C ILE A 79 -12.56 -1.82 -6.63
N TRP A 80 -11.91 -1.40 -5.55
CA TRP A 80 -12.58 -0.69 -4.47
C TRP A 80 -12.62 0.83 -4.66
N TYR A 81 -11.56 1.41 -5.21
CA TYR A 81 -11.40 2.87 -5.24
C TYR A 81 -11.40 3.45 -6.66
N GLY A 82 -11.54 2.63 -7.69
CA GLY A 82 -11.68 3.07 -9.08
C GLY A 82 -10.41 3.59 -9.73
N ILE A 83 -9.21 3.34 -9.16
CA ILE A 83 -7.97 3.80 -9.78
C ILE A 83 -7.63 2.99 -11.05
N GLU A 84 -6.94 3.63 -11.98
CA GLU A 84 -6.43 2.98 -13.20
C GLU A 84 -5.09 2.31 -12.90
N SER A 85 -5.08 0.97 -12.64
CA SER A 85 -3.88 0.22 -12.20
C SER A 85 -2.67 0.39 -13.12
N HIS A 86 -2.87 0.48 -14.45
CA HIS A 86 -1.80 0.67 -15.42
C HIS A 86 -1.21 2.10 -15.42
N ARG A 87 -1.88 3.07 -14.77
CA ARG A 87 -1.46 4.47 -14.65
C ARG A 87 -0.99 4.85 -13.25
N CYS A 88 -0.73 3.85 -12.41
CA CYS A 88 -0.30 4.05 -11.03
C CYS A 88 1.23 3.92 -10.90
N ILE A 89 1.87 4.97 -10.38
CA ILE A 89 3.26 4.94 -9.95
C ILE A 89 3.32 4.30 -8.57
N GLN A 90 4.25 3.38 -8.34
CA GLN A 90 4.63 2.95 -7.00
C GLN A 90 6.01 3.52 -6.67
N MET A 91 6.09 4.41 -5.71
CA MET A 91 7.32 5.11 -5.37
C MET A 91 7.47 5.36 -3.87
N THR A 92 8.65 5.81 -3.49
CA THR A 92 8.95 6.40 -2.19
C THR A 92 9.87 7.60 -2.36
N PRO A 93 9.67 8.69 -1.59
CA PRO A 93 10.61 9.81 -1.57
C PRO A 93 11.81 9.54 -0.65
N VAL A 94 11.81 8.45 0.13
CA VAL A 94 12.89 8.08 1.04
C VAL A 94 12.92 6.58 1.28
N VAL A 95 14.06 5.95 1.00
CA VAL A 95 14.25 4.51 1.17
C VAL A 95 14.63 4.10 2.60
N ARG A 96 14.62 5.04 3.54
CA ARG A 96 14.95 4.84 4.96
C ARG A 96 13.68 4.66 5.78
N CYS A 97 13.78 3.85 6.84
CA CYS A 97 12.66 3.58 7.74
C CYS A 97 13.15 3.55 9.18
N ASN A 98 12.34 4.07 10.08
CA ASN A 98 12.57 4.04 11.52
C ASN A 98 11.95 2.81 12.21
N GLU A 99 11.55 1.80 11.43
CA GLU A 99 11.03 0.51 11.90
C GLU A 99 11.76 -0.67 11.29
N ARG A 100 11.63 -1.83 11.93
CA ARG A 100 12.25 -3.12 11.55
C ARG A 100 11.23 -4.25 11.55
N CYS A 101 10.05 -4.00 10.96
CA CYS A 101 8.94 -4.94 10.93
C CYS A 101 9.38 -6.33 10.46
N VAL A 102 9.05 -7.38 11.21
CA VAL A 102 9.45 -8.77 10.89
C VAL A 102 8.97 -9.22 9.52
N PHE A 103 7.84 -8.71 9.07
CA PHE A 103 7.21 -9.01 7.77
C PHE A 103 7.70 -8.14 6.62
N CYS A 104 8.55 -7.13 6.86
CA CYS A 104 9.03 -6.24 5.81
C CYS A 104 9.82 -7.01 4.75
N TRP A 105 9.52 -6.80 3.47
CA TRP A 105 10.21 -7.46 2.37
C TRP A 105 11.64 -6.97 2.15
N ARG A 106 12.01 -5.83 2.74
CA ARG A 106 13.33 -5.20 2.60
C ARG A 106 14.35 -5.79 3.56
N ASP A 107 15.64 -5.62 3.20
CA ASP A 107 16.75 -5.92 4.08
C ASP A 107 16.90 -4.82 5.13
N HIS A 108 16.82 -5.18 6.40
CA HIS A 108 17.02 -4.25 7.50
C HIS A 108 18.46 -3.76 7.64
N ASN A 109 19.43 -4.54 7.19
CA ASN A 109 20.86 -4.20 7.31
C ASN A 109 21.31 -3.15 6.27
N GLY A 110 20.59 -3.05 5.15
CA GLY A 110 20.87 -2.08 4.07
C GLY A 110 20.17 -0.72 4.25
N HIS A 111 19.34 -0.55 5.28
CA HIS A 111 18.54 0.64 5.50
C HIS A 111 18.86 1.28 6.84
N ALA A 112 19.90 2.11 6.85
CA ALA A 112 20.17 2.95 8.01
C ALA A 112 19.00 3.93 8.23
N TYR A 113 18.63 4.16 9.49
CA TYR A 113 17.67 5.20 9.87
C TYR A 113 18.29 6.61 9.84
N GLU A 114 19.62 6.70 9.86
CA GLU A 114 20.33 7.97 9.89
C GLU A 114 19.95 8.87 8.71
N LEU A 115 19.38 10.03 8.99
CA LEU A 115 18.99 11.03 7.99
C LEU A 115 20.04 12.14 7.85
N ASP A 116 21.05 12.15 8.73
CA ASP A 116 22.12 13.15 8.72
C ASP A 116 22.93 13.09 7.41
N GLY A 117 23.11 14.24 6.80
CA GLY A 117 23.86 14.39 5.56
C GLY A 117 23.10 13.98 4.29
N VAL A 118 21.81 13.66 4.37
CA VAL A 118 20.98 13.47 3.17
C VAL A 118 20.75 14.82 2.50
N GLU A 119 21.17 14.93 1.26
CA GLU A 119 20.80 16.07 0.41
C GLU A 119 19.43 15.79 -0.19
N TRP A 120 18.42 16.52 0.30
CA TRP A 120 17.03 16.35 -0.13
C TRP A 120 16.75 17.13 -1.40
N ASP A 121 16.22 16.44 -2.42
CA ASP A 121 15.65 17.08 -3.59
C ASP A 121 14.37 17.82 -3.20
N ASP A 122 14.04 18.90 -3.91
CA ASP A 122 12.77 19.58 -3.73
C ASP A 122 11.58 18.74 -4.26
N PRO A 123 10.34 19.02 -3.82
CA PRO A 123 9.16 18.24 -4.19
C PRO A 123 8.95 18.10 -5.71
N GLU A 124 9.17 19.15 -6.47
CA GLU A 124 9.02 19.15 -7.93
C GLU A 124 10.03 18.20 -8.60
N ALA A 125 11.28 18.21 -8.12
CA ALA A 125 12.31 17.30 -8.61
C ALA A 125 11.97 15.84 -8.29
N VAL A 126 11.43 15.55 -7.09
CA VAL A 126 10.96 14.22 -6.70
C VAL A 126 9.80 13.73 -7.57
N VAL A 127 8.83 14.60 -7.90
CA VAL A 127 7.73 14.25 -8.82
C VAL A 127 8.27 13.95 -10.21
N ASP A 128 9.15 14.81 -10.74
CA ASP A 128 9.77 14.60 -12.05
C ASP A 128 10.60 13.32 -12.12
N ALA A 129 11.37 13.03 -11.06
CA ALA A 129 12.12 11.78 -10.93
C ALA A 129 11.16 10.58 -10.95
N SER A 130 10.09 10.61 -10.17
CA SER A 130 9.10 9.53 -10.07
C SER A 130 8.44 9.22 -11.42
N ILE A 131 8.04 10.26 -12.17
CA ILE A 131 7.46 10.11 -13.52
C ILE A 131 8.50 9.57 -14.50
N ARG A 132 9.74 10.06 -14.44
CA ARG A 132 10.85 9.60 -15.29
C ARG A 132 11.18 8.13 -15.04
N LEU A 133 11.29 7.73 -13.77
CA LEU A 133 11.56 6.37 -13.35
C LEU A 133 10.43 5.43 -13.79
N GLN A 134 9.16 5.80 -13.60
CA GLN A 134 8.01 5.04 -14.07
C GLN A 134 8.06 4.80 -15.58
N LYS A 135 8.28 5.86 -16.36
CA LYS A 135 8.38 5.74 -17.84
C LYS A 135 9.53 4.82 -18.27
N LYS A 136 10.68 4.91 -17.58
CA LYS A 136 11.82 4.03 -17.82
C LYS A 136 11.49 2.57 -17.51
N LEU A 137 10.87 2.31 -16.36
CA LEU A 137 10.43 0.98 -15.94
C LEU A 137 9.41 0.35 -16.90
N LEU A 138 8.50 1.16 -17.44
CA LEU A 138 7.47 0.69 -18.38
C LEU A 138 7.96 0.60 -19.82
N SER A 139 9.14 1.10 -20.18
CA SER A 139 9.61 1.18 -21.57
C SER A 139 9.64 -0.17 -22.28
N GLY A 140 9.97 -1.26 -21.56
CA GLY A 140 9.99 -2.62 -22.11
C GLY A 140 8.61 -3.15 -22.56
N PHE A 141 7.52 -2.62 -22.00
CA PHE A 141 6.16 -3.04 -22.37
C PHE A 141 5.72 -2.50 -23.74
N GLY A 142 6.35 -1.43 -24.23
CA GLY A 142 6.00 -0.83 -25.52
C GLY A 142 6.27 -1.71 -26.75
N GLY A 143 7.11 -2.74 -26.60
CA GLY A 143 7.40 -3.74 -27.63
C GLY A 143 6.72 -5.10 -27.39
N ASN A 144 5.93 -5.24 -26.32
CA ASN A 144 5.25 -6.48 -26.00
C ASN A 144 3.92 -6.57 -26.77
N GLU A 145 3.74 -7.64 -27.58
CA GLU A 145 2.53 -7.87 -28.37
C GLU A 145 1.28 -8.13 -27.53
N GLU A 146 1.44 -8.55 -26.28
CA GLU A 146 0.34 -8.77 -25.33
C GLU A 146 -0.21 -7.47 -24.74
N VAL A 147 0.50 -6.34 -24.90
CA VAL A 147 0.11 -5.05 -24.36
C VAL A 147 -0.54 -4.19 -25.44
N PRO A 148 -1.83 -3.88 -25.35
CA PRO A 148 -2.48 -2.98 -26.29
C PRO A 148 -1.80 -1.61 -26.31
N ARG A 149 -1.53 -1.09 -27.50
CA ARG A 149 -0.81 0.17 -27.68
C ARG A 149 -1.46 1.34 -26.94
N GLU A 150 -2.79 1.41 -26.97
CA GLU A 150 -3.55 2.45 -26.29
C GLU A 150 -3.34 2.40 -24.76
N VAL A 151 -3.36 1.20 -24.18
CA VAL A 151 -3.13 1.01 -22.73
C VAL A 151 -1.69 1.39 -22.35
N PHE A 152 -0.72 1.05 -23.20
CA PHE A 152 0.68 1.48 -22.99
C PHE A 152 0.83 3.00 -23.07
N GLU A 153 0.21 3.65 -24.05
CA GLU A 153 0.25 5.11 -24.20
C GLU A 153 -0.41 5.79 -22.98
N GLN A 154 -1.52 5.27 -22.47
CA GLN A 154 -2.14 5.75 -21.23
C GLN A 154 -1.21 5.58 -20.03
N ALA A 155 -0.48 4.47 -19.92
CA ALA A 155 0.44 4.22 -18.79
C ALA A 155 1.64 5.17 -18.76
N MET A 156 2.00 5.77 -19.91
CA MET A 156 3.04 6.82 -19.98
C MET A 156 2.58 8.17 -19.45
N GLU A 157 1.29 8.30 -19.13
CA GLU A 157 0.69 9.46 -18.50
C GLU A 157 0.08 9.05 -17.14
N PRO A 158 0.87 8.99 -16.07
CA PRO A 158 0.40 8.55 -14.76
C PRO A 158 -0.71 9.47 -14.24
N ARG A 159 -1.66 8.87 -13.51
CA ARG A 159 -2.77 9.56 -12.86
C ARG A 159 -2.87 9.29 -11.37
N HIS A 160 -2.12 8.30 -10.90
CA HIS A 160 -2.12 7.89 -9.50
C HIS A 160 -0.69 7.67 -9.05
N VAL A 161 -0.41 7.99 -7.79
CA VAL A 161 0.83 7.62 -7.13
C VAL A 161 0.53 6.94 -5.80
N ALA A 162 1.13 5.78 -5.60
CA ALA A 162 1.21 5.12 -4.30
C ALA A 162 2.56 5.43 -3.68
N ILE A 163 2.57 6.31 -2.70
CA ILE A 163 3.75 6.68 -1.89
C ILE A 163 3.85 5.63 -0.79
N SER A 164 4.35 4.43 -1.14
CA SER A 164 4.21 3.23 -0.33
C SER A 164 5.18 2.12 -0.71
N LEU A 165 6.20 2.44 -1.51
CA LEU A 165 7.08 1.40 -2.03
C LEU A 165 7.95 0.82 -0.93
N ASP A 166 8.54 1.68 -0.11
CA ASP A 166 9.67 1.35 0.72
C ASP A 166 10.00 2.51 1.67
N GLY A 167 10.68 2.24 2.79
CA GLY A 167 10.97 3.25 3.79
C GLY A 167 9.73 3.80 4.50
N GLU A 168 9.90 4.92 5.17
CA GLU A 168 8.81 5.67 5.79
C GLU A 168 8.72 7.07 5.16
N PRO A 169 7.68 7.32 4.34
CA PRO A 169 7.56 8.57 3.61
C PRO A 169 7.55 9.83 4.49
N SER A 170 7.05 9.74 5.71
CA SER A 170 7.00 10.89 6.65
C SER A 170 8.38 11.33 7.17
N LEU A 171 9.43 10.60 6.83
CA LEU A 171 10.81 11.03 7.08
C LEU A 171 11.33 12.01 6.01
N TYR A 172 10.63 12.17 4.90
CA TYR A 172 10.94 13.18 3.89
C TYR A 172 10.44 14.56 4.37
N PRO A 173 11.32 15.57 4.52
CA PRO A 173 10.99 16.81 5.22
C PRO A 173 9.96 17.69 4.48
N TYR A 174 9.73 17.44 3.20
CA TYR A 174 8.82 18.21 2.35
C TYR A 174 7.64 17.34 1.86
N LEU A 175 7.19 16.37 2.68
CA LEU A 175 6.12 15.45 2.29
C LEU A 175 4.79 16.16 2.00
N PRO A 176 4.32 17.15 2.78
CA PRO A 176 3.11 17.89 2.46
C PRO A 176 3.19 18.56 1.08
N GLU A 177 4.30 19.25 0.78
CA GLU A 177 4.53 19.93 -0.48
C GLU A 177 4.66 18.94 -1.65
N LEU A 178 5.21 17.74 -1.40
CA LEU A 178 5.28 16.66 -2.40
C LEU A 178 3.87 16.19 -2.80
N ILE A 179 2.97 16.05 -1.83
CA ILE A 179 1.58 15.69 -2.09
C ILE A 179 0.91 16.75 -2.96
N GLU A 180 1.11 18.04 -2.63
CA GLU A 180 0.58 19.15 -3.41
C GLU A 180 1.16 19.18 -4.83
N ALA A 181 2.47 18.96 -4.98
CA ALA A 181 3.13 18.93 -6.29
C ALA A 181 2.62 17.81 -7.21
N PHE A 182 2.21 16.65 -6.65
CA PHE A 182 1.48 15.62 -7.40
C PHE A 182 0.07 16.08 -7.76
N HIS A 183 -0.67 16.68 -6.84
CA HIS A 183 -2.03 17.19 -7.07
C HIS A 183 -2.04 18.29 -8.14
N ASP A 184 -1.06 19.17 -8.19
CA ASP A 184 -0.94 20.21 -9.21
C ASP A 184 -0.72 19.66 -10.62
N ARG A 185 -0.30 18.39 -10.73
CA ARG A 185 -0.19 17.63 -11.98
C ARG A 185 -1.37 16.68 -12.24
N ASP A 186 -2.48 16.87 -11.53
CA ASP A 186 -3.68 16.03 -11.61
C ASP A 186 -3.37 14.54 -11.31
N ILE A 187 -2.44 14.25 -10.40
CA ILE A 187 -2.09 12.90 -9.95
C ILE A 187 -2.62 12.69 -8.53
N THR A 188 -3.51 11.71 -8.34
CA THR A 188 -4.01 11.33 -7.00
C THR A 188 -2.92 10.66 -6.17
N THR A 189 -2.94 10.92 -4.86
CA THR A 189 -1.92 10.44 -3.94
C THR A 189 -2.49 9.43 -2.92
N PHE A 190 -1.83 8.28 -2.80
CA PHE A 190 -2.12 7.23 -1.83
C PHE A 190 -0.90 7.09 -0.92
N LEU A 191 -0.91 7.85 0.18
CA LEU A 191 0.18 7.85 1.15
C LEU A 191 0.01 6.69 2.13
N VAL A 192 1.05 5.87 2.31
CA VAL A 192 1.10 4.84 3.36
C VAL A 192 2.23 5.17 4.32
N SER A 193 1.89 5.35 5.59
CA SER A 193 2.82 5.68 6.67
C SER A 193 2.69 4.69 7.83
N ASN A 194 3.76 4.55 8.59
CA ASN A 194 3.77 3.80 9.84
C ASN A 194 3.21 4.58 11.04
N GLY A 195 2.83 5.84 10.82
CA GLY A 195 2.18 6.66 11.84
C GLY A 195 3.09 7.26 12.91
N THR A 196 4.41 7.14 12.79
CA THR A 196 5.36 7.61 13.82
C THR A 196 5.73 9.09 13.73
N ARG A 197 5.07 9.85 12.83
CA ARG A 197 5.26 11.30 12.66
C ARG A 197 3.91 12.02 12.60
N PRO A 198 3.14 12.04 13.72
CA PRO A 198 1.82 12.67 13.77
C PRO A 198 1.85 14.15 13.36
N GLU A 199 2.91 14.87 13.67
CA GLU A 199 3.12 16.27 13.31
C GLU A 199 3.18 16.47 11.77
N VAL A 200 3.86 15.58 11.05
CA VAL A 200 3.95 15.63 9.58
C VAL A 200 2.63 15.20 8.96
N LEU A 201 2.03 14.12 9.46
CA LEU A 201 0.76 13.60 8.93
C LEU A 201 -0.40 14.57 9.12
N ARG A 202 -0.36 15.42 10.15
CA ARG A 202 -1.34 16.49 10.36
C ARG A 202 -1.37 17.49 9.22
N GLU A 203 -0.20 17.81 8.65
CA GLU A 203 -0.05 18.76 7.55
C GLU A 203 -0.25 18.14 6.16
N CYS A 204 -0.31 16.79 6.07
CA CYS A 204 -0.48 16.08 4.81
C CYS A 204 -1.95 15.91 4.44
N ASP A 205 -2.35 16.30 3.24
CA ASP A 205 -3.69 16.10 2.70
C ASP A 205 -3.66 15.27 1.38
N PRO A 206 -3.24 13.99 1.44
CA PRO A 206 -3.29 13.12 0.26
C PRO A 206 -4.75 12.81 -0.11
N THR A 207 -4.96 12.31 -1.33
CA THR A 207 -6.27 11.79 -1.74
C THR A 207 -6.75 10.69 -0.79
N GLN A 208 -5.82 9.84 -0.32
CA GLN A 208 -6.09 8.79 0.66
C GLN A 208 -4.85 8.55 1.54
N LEU A 209 -5.06 8.64 2.86
CA LEU A 209 -4.02 8.40 3.87
C LEU A 209 -4.22 7.03 4.50
N TYR A 210 -3.19 6.21 4.42
CA TYR A 210 -3.11 4.93 5.11
C TYR A 210 -2.16 5.06 6.29
N VAL A 211 -2.59 4.55 7.43
CA VAL A 211 -1.70 4.34 8.58
C VAL A 211 -1.69 2.86 8.94
N SER A 212 -0.49 2.31 9.06
CA SER A 212 -0.29 0.92 9.47
C SER A 212 -0.53 0.76 10.96
N VAL A 213 -1.39 -0.22 11.32
CA VAL A 213 -1.64 -0.66 12.70
C VAL A 213 -1.41 -2.16 12.72
N ASP A 214 -0.15 -2.55 12.87
CA ASP A 214 0.29 -3.94 12.72
C ASP A 214 0.43 -4.70 14.07
N ALA A 215 -0.15 -4.13 15.13
CA ALA A 215 -0.16 -4.72 16.47
C ALA A 215 -1.38 -4.24 17.27
N PRO A 216 -2.00 -5.12 18.09
CA PRO A 216 -3.13 -4.76 18.94
C PRO A 216 -2.71 -4.13 20.28
N ASP A 217 -1.43 -4.23 20.66
CA ASP A 217 -0.88 -3.74 21.93
C ASP A 217 0.61 -3.43 21.80
N ARG A 218 1.14 -2.73 22.82
CA ARG A 218 2.55 -2.33 22.89
C ARG A 218 3.53 -3.48 22.80
N HIS A 219 3.25 -4.60 23.47
CA HIS A 219 4.17 -5.74 23.47
C HIS A 219 4.29 -6.34 22.08
N THR A 220 3.16 -6.59 21.42
CA THR A 220 3.12 -7.08 20.04
C THR A 220 3.75 -6.07 19.07
N PHE A 221 3.56 -4.76 19.30
CA PHE A 221 4.19 -3.70 18.51
C PHE A 221 5.73 -3.76 18.61
N ASP A 222 6.26 -3.89 19.81
CA ASP A 222 7.72 -3.97 20.01
C ASP A 222 8.32 -5.22 19.34
N GLU A 223 7.60 -6.37 19.33
CA GLU A 223 8.07 -7.61 18.72
C GLU A 223 7.90 -7.66 17.20
N VAL A 224 6.77 -7.19 16.67
CA VAL A 224 6.41 -7.33 15.25
C VAL A 224 6.90 -6.14 14.42
N VAL A 225 6.75 -4.93 14.93
CA VAL A 225 7.11 -3.69 14.23
C VAL A 225 8.56 -3.31 14.47
N GLY A 226 9.07 -3.53 15.69
CA GLY A 226 10.47 -3.28 16.03
C GLY A 226 10.90 -1.85 15.76
N ALA A 227 10.13 -0.87 16.26
CA ALA A 227 10.43 0.54 16.10
C ALA A 227 11.78 0.91 16.76
N MET A 228 12.50 1.84 16.12
CA MET A 228 13.83 2.26 16.57
C MET A 228 13.77 3.47 17.52
N GLU A 229 12.60 4.06 17.71
CA GLU A 229 12.34 5.18 18.61
C GLU A 229 11.51 4.70 19.80
N ASP A 230 11.91 5.05 21.02
CA ASP A 230 11.27 4.59 22.24
C ASP A 230 9.80 5.06 22.39
N ASP A 231 9.45 6.17 21.75
CA ASP A 231 8.13 6.81 21.80
C ASP A 231 7.26 6.52 20.55
N ALA A 232 7.67 5.58 19.69
CA ALA A 232 6.97 5.27 18.45
C ALA A 232 5.52 4.80 18.68
N TRP A 233 5.28 4.01 19.73
CA TRP A 233 3.94 3.58 20.10
C TRP A 233 3.03 4.74 20.51
N GLU A 234 3.53 5.65 21.34
CA GLU A 234 2.82 6.85 21.77
C GLU A 234 2.52 7.78 20.59
N LYS A 235 3.45 7.90 19.65
CA LYS A 235 3.26 8.65 18.40
C LYS A 235 2.20 8.01 17.50
N LEU A 236 2.19 6.68 17.41
CA LEU A 236 1.12 5.97 16.69
C LEU A 236 -0.25 6.25 17.31
N LEU A 237 -0.36 6.25 18.65
CA LEU A 237 -1.60 6.62 19.35
C LEU A 237 -2.00 8.08 19.07
N GLU A 238 -1.05 9.02 19.04
CA GLU A 238 -1.32 10.40 18.65
C GLU A 238 -1.82 10.49 17.21
N THR A 239 -1.27 9.67 16.31
CA THR A 239 -1.70 9.62 14.91
C THR A 239 -3.16 9.19 14.76
N MET A 240 -3.69 8.34 15.65
CA MET A 240 -5.13 8.01 15.65
C MET A 240 -5.99 9.27 15.84
N ALA A 241 -5.59 10.18 16.72
CA ALA A 241 -6.28 11.45 16.92
C ALA A 241 -6.14 12.36 15.68
N VAL A 242 -4.97 12.38 15.04
CA VAL A 242 -4.76 13.12 13.78
C VAL A 242 -5.69 12.61 12.67
N LEU A 243 -5.83 11.29 12.52
CA LEU A 243 -6.74 10.71 11.51
C LEU A 243 -8.18 11.14 11.74
N ARG A 244 -8.64 11.12 12.99
CA ARG A 244 -10.01 11.54 13.34
C ARG A 244 -10.31 13.00 13.01
N GLU A 245 -9.30 13.86 12.99
CA GLU A 245 -9.42 15.28 12.66
C GLU A 245 -9.46 15.53 11.13
N LYS A 246 -9.08 14.54 10.30
CA LYS A 246 -9.07 14.66 8.84
C LYS A 246 -10.49 14.65 8.29
N SER A 247 -10.90 15.75 7.65
CA SER A 247 -12.25 15.88 7.04
C SER A 247 -12.24 15.90 5.51
N GLU A 248 -11.09 16.21 4.91
CA GLU A 248 -10.95 16.37 3.45
C GLU A 248 -10.16 15.21 2.81
N THR A 249 -9.44 14.44 3.63
CA THR A 249 -8.64 13.28 3.23
C THR A 249 -9.35 12.00 3.64
N ARG A 250 -9.46 11.02 2.74
CA ARG A 250 -9.97 9.69 3.09
C ARG A 250 -8.92 8.95 3.90
N THR A 251 -9.36 8.33 5.00
CA THR A 251 -8.48 7.68 5.95
C THR A 251 -8.67 6.16 5.93
N VAL A 252 -7.57 5.44 5.99
CA VAL A 252 -7.55 3.98 6.04
C VAL A 252 -6.60 3.53 7.14
N LEU A 253 -7.08 2.70 8.05
CA LEU A 253 -6.20 1.92 8.90
C LEU A 253 -5.90 0.60 8.22
N ARG A 254 -4.64 0.20 8.21
CA ARG A 254 -4.19 -0.98 7.50
C ARG A 254 -3.43 -1.90 8.42
N THR A 255 -3.85 -3.16 8.48
CA THR A 255 -3.19 -4.20 9.26
C THR A 255 -2.63 -5.30 8.36
N THR A 256 -1.35 -5.59 8.52
CA THR A 256 -0.69 -6.73 7.88
C THR A 256 -0.65 -7.89 8.87
N LEU A 257 -1.48 -8.90 8.67
CA LEU A 257 -1.58 -10.06 9.54
C LEU A 257 -0.43 -11.03 9.31
N VAL A 258 0.23 -11.43 10.40
CA VAL A 258 1.27 -12.45 10.46
C VAL A 258 0.80 -13.52 11.45
N LYS A 259 0.53 -14.70 10.93
CA LYS A 259 0.04 -15.83 11.75
C LYS A 259 1.07 -16.21 12.81
N GLY A 260 0.61 -16.31 14.06
CA GLY A 260 1.47 -16.63 15.20
C GLY A 260 2.13 -15.42 15.85
N GLU A 261 2.05 -14.23 15.20
CA GLU A 261 2.67 -13.00 15.70
C GLU A 261 1.61 -11.98 16.15
N ASN A 262 0.78 -11.47 15.24
CA ASN A 262 -0.17 -10.39 15.50
C ASN A 262 -1.63 -10.72 15.17
N MET A 263 -1.93 -11.94 14.73
CA MET A 263 -3.28 -12.37 14.36
C MET A 263 -4.05 -12.86 15.60
N HIS A 264 -4.28 -11.94 16.55
CA HIS A 264 -5.00 -12.21 17.81
C HIS A 264 -5.65 -10.91 18.32
N HIS A 265 -6.54 -11.00 19.31
CA HIS A 265 -7.22 -9.85 19.93
C HIS A 265 -7.92 -8.91 18.93
N PRO A 266 -8.88 -9.40 18.12
CA PRO A 266 -9.63 -8.57 17.18
C PRO A 266 -10.37 -7.42 17.88
N ASP A 267 -10.80 -7.61 19.12
CA ASP A 267 -11.42 -6.59 19.98
C ASP A 267 -10.48 -5.40 20.28
N TRP A 268 -9.17 -5.65 20.45
CA TRP A 268 -8.20 -4.58 20.69
C TRP A 268 -7.90 -3.80 19.41
N TYR A 269 -7.80 -4.46 18.26
CA TYR A 269 -7.70 -3.78 16.98
C TYR A 269 -8.91 -2.88 16.74
N ALA A 270 -10.11 -3.35 16.99
CA ALA A 270 -11.32 -2.56 16.89
C ALA A 270 -11.27 -1.30 17.76
N GLY A 271 -10.74 -1.40 19.00
CA GLY A 271 -10.55 -0.26 19.88
C GLY A 271 -9.60 0.81 19.30
N PHE A 272 -8.55 0.41 18.56
CA PHE A 272 -7.71 1.35 17.83
C PHE A 272 -8.46 2.02 16.70
N TYR A 273 -9.18 1.23 15.91
CA TYR A 273 -9.90 1.74 14.74
C TYR A 273 -11.00 2.71 15.17
N GLU A 274 -11.70 2.44 16.26
CA GLU A 274 -12.68 3.38 16.82
C GLU A 274 -12.08 4.71 17.25
N GLN A 275 -10.84 4.72 17.74
CA GLN A 275 -10.17 5.97 18.15
C GLN A 275 -9.90 6.87 16.93
N ALA A 276 -9.51 6.30 15.81
CA ALA A 276 -9.21 7.04 14.59
C ALA A 276 -10.46 7.38 13.78
N ASP A 277 -11.56 6.63 13.94
CA ASP A 277 -12.80 6.75 13.15
C ASP A 277 -12.54 6.80 11.63
N PRO A 278 -11.83 5.82 11.06
CA PRO A 278 -11.42 5.86 9.67
C PRO A 278 -12.59 5.64 8.72
N ASP A 279 -12.42 6.06 7.45
CA ASP A 279 -13.37 5.72 6.40
C ASP A 279 -13.35 4.22 6.09
N PHE A 280 -12.16 3.60 6.15
CA PHE A 280 -11.93 2.19 5.83
C PHE A 280 -10.93 1.53 6.76
N VAL A 281 -11.06 0.20 6.88
CA VAL A 281 -10.03 -0.66 7.47
C VAL A 281 -9.64 -1.72 6.45
N GLU A 282 -8.36 -1.78 6.06
CA GLU A 282 -7.80 -2.83 5.20
C GLU A 282 -7.05 -3.85 6.05
N ILE A 283 -7.52 -5.09 6.05
CA ILE A 283 -6.86 -6.21 6.71
C ILE A 283 -6.31 -7.14 5.64
N LYS A 284 -5.02 -7.40 5.66
CA LYS A 284 -4.36 -8.16 4.61
C LYS A 284 -3.36 -9.18 5.15
N ALA A 285 -3.14 -10.25 4.40
CA ALA A 285 -2.09 -11.20 4.71
C ALA A 285 -0.69 -10.59 4.52
N TYR A 286 0.22 -10.94 5.41
CA TYR A 286 1.65 -10.94 5.15
C TYR A 286 1.95 -11.77 3.89
N MET A 287 2.83 -11.26 3.04
CA MET A 287 3.30 -11.98 1.86
C MET A 287 4.73 -12.46 2.09
N HIS A 288 4.95 -13.79 1.98
CA HIS A 288 6.25 -14.41 2.20
C HIS A 288 7.20 -14.15 1.00
N VAL A 289 7.74 -12.92 0.92
CA VAL A 289 8.58 -12.42 -0.19
C VAL A 289 9.79 -11.65 0.33
N GLY A 290 10.81 -11.51 -0.51
CA GLY A 290 12.00 -10.73 -0.21
C GLY A 290 12.74 -11.24 1.04
N HIS A 291 13.31 -10.31 1.80
CA HIS A 291 14.09 -10.60 3.00
C HIS A 291 13.24 -11.07 4.21
N SER A 292 11.93 -10.88 4.18
CA SER A 292 11.06 -11.46 5.23
C SER A 292 11.14 -12.98 5.30
N ARG A 293 11.50 -13.64 4.19
CA ARG A 293 11.74 -15.11 4.14
C ARG A 293 12.85 -15.60 5.07
N GLY A 294 13.76 -14.72 5.45
CA GLY A 294 14.82 -15.03 6.41
C GLY A 294 14.41 -14.80 7.87
N ARG A 295 13.26 -14.14 8.11
CA ARG A 295 12.75 -13.81 9.45
C ARG A 295 11.51 -14.60 9.84
N LEU A 296 10.69 -14.95 8.87
CA LEU A 296 9.42 -15.66 9.07
C LEU A 296 9.34 -16.90 8.19
N ASP A 297 8.74 -17.95 8.72
CA ASP A 297 8.40 -19.13 7.93
C ASP A 297 7.22 -18.86 6.99
N ARG A 298 7.10 -19.63 5.91
CA ARG A 298 5.96 -19.52 4.99
C ARG A 298 4.61 -19.75 5.65
N SER A 299 4.58 -20.57 6.70
CA SER A 299 3.38 -20.85 7.51
C SER A 299 2.85 -19.63 8.28
N ALA A 300 3.68 -18.60 8.46
CA ALA A 300 3.28 -17.33 9.04
C ALA A 300 2.41 -16.47 8.09
N MET A 301 2.34 -16.82 6.80
CA MET A 301 1.44 -16.19 5.84
C MET A 301 0.02 -16.75 6.02
N PRO A 302 -0.98 -15.94 6.42
CA PRO A 302 -2.36 -16.37 6.51
C PRO A 302 -2.92 -16.72 5.13
N HIS A 303 -3.81 -17.69 5.06
CA HIS A 303 -4.66 -17.93 3.90
C HIS A 303 -5.70 -16.81 3.79
N HIS A 304 -6.29 -16.64 2.61
CA HIS A 304 -7.25 -15.56 2.38
C HIS A 304 -8.49 -15.68 3.27
N ASP A 305 -9.03 -16.90 3.42
CA ASP A 305 -10.16 -17.20 4.30
C ASP A 305 -9.88 -16.84 5.76
N GLU A 306 -8.65 -17.08 6.26
CA GLU A 306 -8.24 -16.68 7.61
C GLU A 306 -8.19 -15.14 7.78
N VAL A 307 -7.82 -14.41 6.71
CA VAL A 307 -7.85 -12.94 6.70
C VAL A 307 -9.28 -12.41 6.77
N VAL A 308 -10.19 -13.02 6.01
CA VAL A 308 -11.61 -12.63 6.00
C VAL A 308 -12.25 -12.94 7.35
N GLU A 309 -12.02 -14.15 7.91
CA GLU A 309 -12.53 -14.55 9.25
C GLU A 309 -12.06 -13.54 10.31
N PHE A 310 -10.76 -13.19 10.32
CA PHE A 310 -10.24 -12.21 11.29
C PHE A 310 -10.85 -10.81 11.07
N ALA A 311 -11.08 -10.41 9.83
CA ALA A 311 -11.71 -9.13 9.51
C ALA A 311 -13.18 -9.08 9.98
N GLU A 312 -13.91 -10.18 9.83
CA GLU A 312 -15.28 -10.34 10.35
C GLU A 312 -15.29 -10.31 11.88
N ASP A 313 -14.33 -11.00 12.54
CA ASP A 313 -14.18 -10.96 14.00
C ASP A 313 -13.92 -9.52 14.51
N VAL A 314 -13.10 -8.74 13.83
CA VAL A 314 -12.88 -7.30 14.14
C VAL A 314 -14.19 -6.52 13.98
N MET A 315 -14.90 -6.75 12.88
CA MET A 315 -16.14 -6.03 12.55
C MET A 315 -17.25 -6.26 13.59
N GLU A 316 -17.26 -7.42 14.31
CA GLU A 316 -18.20 -7.66 15.41
C GLU A 316 -18.14 -6.62 16.52
N TYR A 317 -16.98 -5.97 16.70
CA TYR A 317 -16.76 -4.91 17.69
C TYR A 317 -16.94 -3.50 17.11
N MET A 318 -17.21 -3.37 15.78
CA MET A 318 -17.30 -2.10 15.06
C MET A 318 -18.67 -1.95 14.37
N PRO A 319 -19.76 -1.66 15.10
CA PRO A 319 -21.13 -1.73 14.56
C PRO A 319 -21.42 -0.74 13.44
N GLU A 320 -20.59 0.28 13.23
CA GLU A 320 -20.74 1.22 12.12
C GLU A 320 -20.19 0.68 10.80
N PHE A 321 -19.32 -0.34 10.84
CA PHE A 321 -18.79 -1.01 9.67
C PHE A 321 -19.73 -2.17 9.32
N THR A 322 -20.44 -2.05 8.21
CA THR A 322 -21.51 -2.98 7.81
C THR A 322 -21.11 -3.87 6.63
N GLU A 323 -20.03 -3.53 5.95
CA GLU A 323 -19.57 -4.20 4.75
C GLU A 323 -18.18 -4.80 4.97
N CYS A 324 -18.01 -6.08 4.64
CA CYS A 324 -16.71 -6.74 4.51
C CYS A 324 -16.55 -7.15 3.04
N LEU A 325 -15.73 -6.40 2.31
CA LEU A 325 -15.42 -6.65 0.90
C LEU A 325 -14.08 -7.38 0.80
N GLU A 326 -13.93 -8.28 -0.15
CA GLU A 326 -12.72 -9.08 -0.28
C GLU A 326 -12.13 -9.09 -1.70
N VAL A 327 -10.81 -9.22 -1.80
CA VAL A 327 -10.10 -9.49 -3.05
C VAL A 327 -9.11 -10.63 -2.83
N PRO A 328 -9.53 -11.88 -3.13
CA PRO A 328 -8.73 -13.09 -2.86
C PRO A 328 -7.34 -13.04 -3.51
N ALA A 329 -7.25 -12.57 -4.75
CA ALA A 329 -5.97 -12.46 -5.47
C ALA A 329 -4.94 -11.51 -4.80
N SER A 330 -5.38 -10.64 -3.89
CA SER A 330 -4.54 -9.73 -3.11
C SER A 330 -4.45 -10.09 -1.64
N HIS A 331 -5.12 -11.16 -1.21
CA HIS A 331 -5.23 -11.60 0.19
C HIS A 331 -5.60 -10.44 1.12
N VAL A 332 -6.65 -9.68 0.76
CA VAL A 332 -7.06 -8.49 1.49
C VAL A 332 -8.57 -8.45 1.66
N ALA A 333 -9.01 -8.02 2.85
CA ALA A 333 -10.38 -7.67 3.19
C ALA A 333 -10.46 -6.17 3.48
N LEU A 334 -11.60 -5.56 3.14
CA LEU A 334 -11.91 -4.15 3.40
C LEU A 334 -13.16 -4.08 4.26
N LEU A 335 -13.05 -3.53 5.46
CA LEU A 335 -14.20 -3.13 6.25
C LEU A 335 -14.60 -1.70 5.86
N SER A 336 -15.88 -1.50 5.60
CA SER A 336 -16.44 -0.23 5.16
C SER A 336 -17.80 0.05 5.81
N LYS A 337 -18.10 1.34 5.99
CA LYS A 337 -19.39 1.85 6.44
C LYS A 337 -20.41 1.94 5.28
N THR A 338 -19.97 1.69 4.04
CA THR A 338 -20.79 1.84 2.82
C THR A 338 -20.24 0.99 1.68
N LEU A 339 -21.09 0.62 0.73
CA LEU A 339 -20.69 0.00 -0.54
C LEU A 339 -20.10 1.02 -1.54
N ASP A 340 -20.32 2.32 -1.35
CA ASP A 340 -19.70 3.36 -2.18
C ASP A 340 -18.30 3.69 -1.68
N THR A 341 -17.33 2.92 -2.17
CA THR A 341 -15.92 3.04 -1.79
C THR A 341 -15.08 3.82 -2.80
N TRP A 342 -15.69 4.28 -3.88
CA TRP A 342 -14.96 4.97 -4.95
C TRP A 342 -14.34 6.29 -4.49
N VAL A 343 -13.14 6.58 -4.99
CA VAL A 343 -12.42 7.81 -4.67
C VAL A 343 -13.20 8.98 -5.27
N PRO A 344 -13.80 9.84 -4.46
CA PRO A 344 -14.34 11.09 -4.95
C PRO A 344 -13.15 12.00 -5.29
N LYS A 345 -13.28 12.87 -6.17
CA LYS A 345 -12.41 13.97 -6.65
C LYS A 345 -11.10 14.25 -5.88
N LEU A 346 -10.03 14.57 -6.60
CA LEU A 346 -8.70 14.95 -6.08
C LEU A 346 -8.69 16.12 -5.11
N LYS A 347 -9.52 17.14 -5.39
CA LYS A 347 -9.76 18.29 -4.53
C LYS A 347 -11.26 18.57 -4.52
N LYS A 348 -11.75 19.07 -3.42
CA LYS A 348 -13.12 19.57 -3.32
C LYS A 348 -13.40 20.55 -4.46
N GLY A 349 -14.27 20.15 -5.41
CA GLY A 349 -14.62 20.95 -6.59
C GLY A 349 -13.86 20.65 -7.87
N SER A 350 -12.88 19.73 -7.91
CA SER A 350 -12.25 19.30 -9.15
C SER A 350 -13.16 18.34 -9.93
N ASP A 351 -13.27 18.52 -11.27
CA ASP A 351 -14.05 17.64 -12.16
C ASP A 351 -13.21 16.45 -12.68
N PHE A 352 -12.04 16.22 -12.09
CA PHE A 352 -11.05 15.25 -12.56
C PHE A 352 -11.59 13.81 -12.67
N TRP A 353 -12.52 13.43 -11.79
CA TRP A 353 -13.13 12.09 -11.74
C TRP A 353 -14.59 12.05 -12.20
N ALA A 354 -15.11 13.13 -12.79
CA ALA A 354 -16.45 13.17 -13.36
C ALA A 354 -16.61 12.31 -14.63
N ARG A 355 -15.69 11.37 -14.89
CA ARG A 355 -15.88 10.35 -15.93
C ARG A 355 -16.58 9.18 -15.28
N ASP A 356 -17.69 8.78 -15.90
CA ASP A 356 -18.39 7.54 -15.59
C ASP A 356 -17.39 6.40 -15.43
N PRO A 357 -17.58 5.51 -14.41
CA PRO A 357 -16.82 4.31 -14.33
C PRO A 357 -16.93 3.60 -15.69
N VAL A 358 -15.80 3.30 -16.31
CA VAL A 358 -15.80 2.32 -17.39
C VAL A 358 -16.14 1.00 -16.72
N VAL A 359 -17.44 0.72 -16.64
CA VAL A 359 -17.96 -0.60 -16.32
C VAL A 359 -17.56 -1.46 -17.52
N GLY A 360 -16.36 -2.02 -17.42
CA GLY A 360 -15.95 -3.08 -18.34
C GLY A 360 -16.64 -4.35 -17.89
N ASP A 361 -17.42 -4.92 -18.79
CA ASP A 361 -18.05 -6.24 -18.69
C ASP A 361 -17.03 -7.34 -18.32
#